data_485bb80635d64431a3d151cfacdc8295
#
_entry.id   485bb80635d64431a3d151cfacdc8295
#
_cell.length_a   1.000
_cell.length_b   1.000
_cell.length_c   1.000
_cell.angle_alpha   90.00
_cell.angle_beta   90.00
_cell.angle_gamma   90.00
#
_symmetry.space_group_name_H-M   'P 1'
#
loop_
_entity.id
_entity.type
_entity.pdbx_description
1 polymer ?
#
loop_
_entity_poly.entity_id
_entity_poly.type
_entity_poly.pdbx_seq_one_letter_code
_entity_poly.pdbx_strand_id
1 'polypeptide(L)'
;MVTVLMPLPAADFDPTEVAVSWQVLSAAGHDVVFATPSGRPGQADDLMVTGRGLDPWGAIPGLRRLTVVGRVLRANSDARHAYADLLRDAAFGSPLHWGAARRSRYDALLLPGGHRARGMRPYLESPEVQQMTIDAFRAAKPVGAICHGVLVAARAVDPASGRSVLHGRRTTALTWALERKAWGVARYSRFWDADYYRTYVEEPGQRWGFMSVQQEVTRALADPADFADVAKGTPDWRRKTSGRARDSLTDPRPAWVVRDGSYVSARWPGDAHTFARTFAEVLAGKA
;
A
#
# COMPACT_ATOMS: atom_id res chain seq x y z
N MET A 1 1.58 24.09 4.47
CA MET A 1 0.39 23.21 4.52
C MET A 1 0.16 22.75 3.09
N VAL A 2 -0.03 21.46 2.87
CA VAL A 2 -0.20 20.82 1.55
C VAL A 2 -1.42 19.91 1.66
N THR A 3 -2.28 19.89 0.65
CA THR A 3 -3.42 18.97 0.59
C THR A 3 -3.02 17.68 -0.11
N VAL A 4 -3.03 16.56 0.61
CA VAL A 4 -2.70 15.22 0.10
C VAL A 4 -3.99 14.46 -0.20
N LEU A 5 -4.22 14.10 -1.45
CA LEU A 5 -5.30 13.21 -1.84
C LEU A 5 -4.90 11.76 -1.62
N MET A 6 -5.74 11.01 -0.92
CA MET A 6 -5.54 9.58 -0.66
C MET A 6 -6.77 8.80 -1.16
N PRO A 7 -6.78 8.33 -2.41
CA PRO A 7 -7.84 7.46 -2.90
C PRO A 7 -7.75 6.08 -2.24
N LEU A 8 -8.89 5.56 -1.81
CA LEU A 8 -9.03 4.29 -1.11
C LEU A 8 -10.01 3.36 -1.83
N PRO A 9 -9.83 2.04 -1.77
CA PRO A 9 -10.89 1.11 -2.12
C PRO A 9 -12.08 1.22 -1.14
N ALA A 10 -13.25 0.72 -1.55
CA ALA A 10 -14.41 0.64 -0.66
C ALA A 10 -14.17 -0.29 0.54
N ALA A 11 -13.30 -1.29 0.39
CA ALA A 11 -12.99 -2.27 1.42
C ALA A 11 -11.58 -2.87 1.23
N ASP A 12 -11.09 -3.54 2.28
CA ASP A 12 -9.90 -4.38 2.27
C ASP A 12 -8.57 -3.62 2.04
N PHE A 13 -8.51 -2.31 2.29
CA PHE A 13 -7.20 -1.61 2.35
C PHE A 13 -6.41 -2.03 3.60
N ASP A 14 -5.09 -1.93 3.54
CA ASP A 14 -4.25 -2.20 4.72
C ASP A 14 -4.38 -1.07 5.76
N PRO A 15 -4.78 -1.39 7.00
CA PRO A 15 -4.98 -0.36 8.03
C PRO A 15 -3.69 0.38 8.39
N THR A 16 -2.52 -0.26 8.29
CA THR A 16 -1.23 0.36 8.64
C THR A 16 -0.86 1.40 7.60
N GLU A 17 -0.95 1.03 6.31
CA GLU A 17 -0.53 1.91 5.21
C GLU A 17 -1.37 3.18 5.13
N VAL A 18 -2.66 3.06 5.41
CA VAL A 18 -3.57 4.21 5.41
C VAL A 18 -3.43 5.03 6.68
N ALA A 19 -3.61 4.40 7.85
CA ALA A 19 -3.73 5.15 9.10
C ALA A 19 -2.40 5.73 9.59
N VAL A 20 -1.29 5.00 9.45
CA VAL A 20 0.03 5.53 9.82
C VAL A 20 0.44 6.66 8.87
N SER A 21 0.18 6.53 7.57
CA SER A 21 0.48 7.61 6.62
C SER A 21 -0.35 8.86 6.93
N TRP A 22 -1.65 8.70 7.16
CA TRP A 22 -2.51 9.80 7.58
C TRP A 22 -2.00 10.48 8.87
N GLN A 23 -1.69 9.69 9.90
CA GLN A 23 -1.25 10.21 11.19
C GLN A 23 0.06 11.01 11.07
N VAL A 24 1.05 10.49 10.34
CA VAL A 24 2.35 11.14 10.14
C VAL A 24 2.20 12.44 9.33
N LEU A 25 1.40 12.42 8.26
CA LEU A 25 1.17 13.59 7.43
C LEU A 25 0.40 14.68 8.17
N SER A 26 -0.64 14.32 8.91
CA SER A 26 -1.41 15.26 9.75
C SER A 26 -0.54 15.86 10.85
N ALA A 27 0.30 15.05 11.51
CA ALA A 27 1.25 15.54 12.49
C ALA A 27 2.33 16.47 11.90
N ALA A 28 2.64 16.32 10.60
CA ALA A 28 3.52 17.23 9.87
C ALA A 28 2.81 18.51 9.36
N GLY A 29 1.53 18.71 9.69
CA GLY A 29 0.75 19.90 9.35
C GLY A 29 0.20 19.88 7.91
N HIS A 30 0.01 18.70 7.31
CA HIS A 30 -0.63 18.54 6.01
C HIS A 30 -2.09 18.09 6.16
N ASP A 31 -2.94 18.53 5.26
CA ASP A 31 -4.33 18.08 5.18
C ASP A 31 -4.41 16.81 4.33
N VAL A 32 -5.07 15.77 4.84
CA VAL A 32 -5.32 14.54 4.10
C VAL A 32 -6.80 14.46 3.72
N VAL A 33 -7.06 14.40 2.41
CA VAL A 33 -8.40 14.26 1.85
C VAL A 33 -8.55 12.85 1.29
N PHE A 34 -9.58 12.15 1.71
CA PHE A 34 -9.85 10.80 1.25
C PHE A 34 -10.83 10.78 0.09
N ALA A 35 -10.70 9.78 -0.76
CA ALA A 35 -11.66 9.53 -1.83
C ALA A 35 -11.95 8.04 -1.97
N THR A 36 -13.19 7.68 -2.21
CA THR A 36 -13.65 6.29 -2.37
C THR A 36 -14.55 6.15 -3.60
N PRO A 37 -14.81 4.95 -4.10
CA PRO A 37 -15.67 4.78 -5.27
C PRO A 37 -17.11 5.25 -5.07
N SER A 38 -17.58 5.34 -3.84
CA SER A 38 -18.97 5.70 -3.52
C SER A 38 -19.12 7.02 -2.75
N GLY A 39 -18.03 7.69 -2.37
CA GLY A 39 -18.06 8.82 -1.45
C GLY A 39 -18.49 8.47 -0.03
N ARG A 40 -18.46 7.19 0.33
CA ARG A 40 -18.70 6.69 1.70
C ARG A 40 -17.37 6.20 2.29
N PRO A 41 -17.21 6.22 3.62
CA PRO A 41 -16.01 5.72 4.27
C PRO A 41 -15.65 4.29 3.82
N GLY A 42 -14.40 4.08 3.46
CA GLY A 42 -13.89 2.77 3.15
C GLY A 42 -13.66 1.95 4.42
N GLN A 43 -13.49 0.64 4.28
CA GLN A 43 -13.21 -0.26 5.39
C GLN A 43 -11.84 -0.93 5.21
N ALA A 44 -11.02 -0.90 6.25
CA ALA A 44 -9.79 -1.69 6.27
C ALA A 44 -10.13 -3.19 6.25
N ASP A 45 -9.17 -3.99 5.84
CA ASP A 45 -9.26 -5.44 6.00
C ASP A 45 -9.35 -5.81 7.50
N ASP A 46 -10.52 -6.31 7.93
CA ASP A 46 -10.79 -6.61 9.33
C ASP A 46 -9.92 -7.75 9.88
N LEU A 47 -9.42 -8.64 9.01
CA LEU A 47 -8.47 -9.66 9.40
C LEU A 47 -7.10 -9.03 9.75
N MET A 48 -6.72 -7.99 9.03
CA MET A 48 -5.50 -7.22 9.35
C MET A 48 -5.66 -6.35 10.58
N VAL A 49 -6.85 -5.88 10.87
CA VAL A 49 -7.12 -5.12 12.12
C VAL A 49 -7.18 -6.06 13.33
N THR A 50 -7.93 -7.16 13.24
CA THR A 50 -8.25 -8.01 14.39
C THR A 50 -7.41 -9.26 14.54
N GLY A 51 -6.88 -9.80 13.43
CA GLY A 51 -6.24 -11.11 13.33
C GLY A 51 -7.24 -12.28 13.36
N ARG A 52 -8.55 -12.01 13.51
CA ARG A 52 -9.57 -13.04 13.62
C ARG A 52 -9.83 -13.71 12.28
N GLY A 53 -9.82 -15.05 12.26
CA GLY A 53 -10.05 -15.81 11.04
C GLY A 53 -8.81 -16.09 10.20
N LEU A 54 -7.62 -15.76 10.71
CA LEU A 54 -6.34 -16.11 10.07
C LEU A 54 -5.75 -17.43 10.59
N ASP A 55 -6.31 -17.99 11.63
CA ASP A 55 -5.89 -19.27 12.22
C ASP A 55 -6.62 -20.47 11.58
N PRO A 56 -6.08 -21.70 11.62
CA PRO A 56 -6.68 -22.89 10.98
C PRO A 56 -8.12 -23.20 11.43
N TRP A 57 -8.50 -22.78 12.63
CA TRP A 57 -9.85 -22.90 13.16
C TRP A 57 -10.73 -21.67 12.88
N GLY A 58 -10.22 -20.71 12.12
CA GLY A 58 -10.91 -19.44 11.84
C GLY A 58 -12.22 -19.56 11.03
N ALA A 59 -12.42 -20.70 10.35
CA ALA A 59 -13.69 -21.03 9.69
C ALA A 59 -14.78 -21.45 10.68
N ILE A 60 -14.42 -21.85 11.91
CA ILE A 60 -15.38 -22.35 12.91
C ILE A 60 -15.92 -21.16 13.70
N PRO A 61 -17.24 -20.87 13.71
CA PRO A 61 -17.80 -19.66 14.31
C PRO A 61 -17.39 -19.48 15.76
N GLY A 62 -17.42 -20.28 16.67
CA GLY A 62 -17.02 -20.10 18.07
C GLY A 62 -15.51 -19.88 18.27
N LEU A 63 -14.68 -20.53 17.45
CA LEU A 63 -13.23 -20.52 17.57
C LEU A 63 -12.54 -19.37 16.83
N ARG A 64 -13.25 -18.66 15.95
CA ARG A 64 -12.70 -17.52 15.19
C ARG A 64 -12.06 -16.43 16.06
N ARG A 65 -12.44 -16.33 17.33
CA ARG A 65 -11.91 -15.36 18.29
C ARG A 65 -10.53 -15.76 18.85
N LEU A 66 -10.16 -17.02 18.78
CA LEU A 66 -8.84 -17.52 19.21
C LEU A 66 -7.82 -17.17 18.13
N THR A 67 -6.93 -16.23 18.42
CA THR A 67 -5.92 -15.76 17.48
C THR A 67 -4.52 -16.11 17.97
N VAL A 68 -3.77 -16.89 17.18
CA VAL A 68 -2.36 -17.23 17.36
C VAL A 68 -1.57 -16.74 16.15
N VAL A 69 -1.78 -17.34 14.98
CA VAL A 69 -1.21 -16.89 13.70
C VAL A 69 -1.70 -15.49 13.37
N GLY A 70 -2.99 -15.23 13.60
CA GLY A 70 -3.58 -13.91 13.39
C GLY A 70 -2.90 -12.79 14.17
N ARG A 71 -2.35 -13.04 15.36
CA ARG A 71 -1.58 -12.04 16.12
C ARG A 71 -0.29 -11.64 15.43
N VAL A 72 0.33 -12.55 14.70
CA VAL A 72 1.59 -12.29 13.98
C VAL A 72 1.34 -11.53 12.68
N LEU A 73 0.24 -11.84 12.00
CA LEU A 73 -0.07 -11.28 10.68
C LEU A 73 -0.78 -9.92 10.75
N ARG A 74 -1.56 -9.66 11.80
CA ARG A 74 -2.30 -8.39 11.93
C ARG A 74 -1.38 -7.18 12.08
N ALA A 75 -1.96 -6.01 11.90
CA ALA A 75 -1.34 -4.73 12.22
C ALA A 75 -0.84 -4.67 13.67
N ASN A 76 0.30 -4.03 13.92
CA ASN A 76 0.82 -3.82 15.27
C ASN A 76 -0.07 -2.89 16.10
N SER A 77 0.25 -2.66 17.38
CA SER A 77 -0.54 -1.80 18.26
C SER A 77 -0.65 -0.39 17.74
N ASP A 78 0.46 0.19 17.29
CA ASP A 78 0.53 1.58 16.86
C ASP A 78 -0.36 1.83 15.64
N ALA A 79 -0.28 0.94 14.64
CA ALA A 79 -1.14 1.01 13.46
C ALA A 79 -2.62 0.83 13.78
N ARG A 80 -2.96 -0.03 14.76
CA ARG A 80 -4.37 -0.20 15.19
C ARG A 80 -4.87 1.00 15.97
N HIS A 81 -4.04 1.67 16.78
CA HIS A 81 -4.39 2.92 17.43
C HIS A 81 -4.58 4.04 16.41
N ALA A 82 -3.62 4.19 15.47
CA ALA A 82 -3.76 5.14 14.37
C ALA A 82 -5.04 4.91 13.56
N TYR A 83 -5.41 3.65 13.29
CA TYR A 83 -6.66 3.33 12.60
C TYR A 83 -7.90 3.66 13.44
N ALA A 84 -7.86 3.43 14.75
CA ALA A 84 -8.96 3.81 15.63
C ALA A 84 -9.14 5.35 15.72
N ASP A 85 -8.05 6.10 15.62
CA ASP A 85 -8.08 7.56 15.53
C ASP A 85 -8.61 8.03 14.17
N LEU A 86 -8.15 7.42 13.08
CA LEU A 86 -8.62 7.69 11.72
C LEU A 86 -10.14 7.51 11.58
N LEU A 87 -10.72 6.49 12.21
CA LEU A 87 -12.18 6.26 12.19
C LEU A 87 -13.00 7.39 12.82
N ARG A 88 -12.36 8.27 13.59
CA ARG A 88 -12.97 9.47 14.20
C ARG A 88 -12.67 10.75 13.42
N ASP A 89 -11.83 10.68 12.43
CA ASP A 89 -11.46 11.82 11.59
C ASP A 89 -12.61 12.21 10.66
N ALA A 90 -12.91 13.50 10.59
CA ALA A 90 -14.03 14.04 9.81
C ALA A 90 -13.82 13.87 8.29
N ALA A 91 -12.58 14.04 7.82
CA ALA A 91 -12.26 13.89 6.40
C ALA A 91 -12.37 12.41 5.96
N PHE A 92 -11.99 11.47 6.84
CA PHE A 92 -12.18 10.05 6.59
C PHE A 92 -13.68 9.66 6.65
N GLY A 93 -14.44 10.29 7.53
CA GLY A 93 -15.89 10.10 7.66
C GLY A 93 -16.71 10.62 6.49
N SER A 94 -16.14 11.55 5.70
CA SER A 94 -16.82 12.22 4.57
C SER A 94 -15.92 12.27 3.33
N PRO A 95 -15.50 11.12 2.78
CA PRO A 95 -14.60 11.09 1.64
C PRO A 95 -15.28 11.60 0.37
N LEU A 96 -14.49 12.08 -0.57
CA LEU A 96 -14.97 12.44 -1.90
C LEU A 96 -15.29 11.15 -2.71
N HIS A 97 -16.20 11.28 -3.68
CA HIS A 97 -16.30 10.27 -4.75
C HIS A 97 -15.07 10.38 -5.68
N TRP A 98 -14.50 9.27 -6.17
CA TRP A 98 -13.33 9.30 -7.05
C TRP A 98 -13.46 10.28 -8.22
N GLY A 99 -14.59 10.27 -8.91
CA GLY A 99 -14.83 11.21 -10.00
C GLY A 99 -14.88 12.68 -9.59
N ALA A 100 -15.26 13.01 -8.34
CA ALA A 100 -15.19 14.35 -7.79
C ALA A 100 -13.77 14.70 -7.36
N ALA A 101 -13.07 13.75 -6.73
CA ALA A 101 -11.68 13.90 -6.31
C ALA A 101 -10.74 14.22 -7.47
N ARG A 102 -10.93 13.59 -8.63
CA ARG A 102 -10.17 13.88 -9.84
C ARG A 102 -10.27 15.34 -10.27
N ARG A 103 -11.42 15.99 -10.04
CA ARG A 103 -11.65 17.41 -10.38
C ARG A 103 -11.35 18.37 -9.25
N SER A 104 -11.04 17.87 -8.05
CA SER A 104 -10.69 18.69 -6.90
C SER A 104 -9.26 19.22 -6.99
N ARG A 105 -8.97 20.26 -6.20
CA ARG A 105 -7.59 20.73 -6.03
C ARG A 105 -6.92 19.92 -4.94
N TYR A 106 -5.79 19.35 -5.24
CA TYR A 106 -4.86 18.72 -4.29
C TYR A 106 -3.43 18.99 -4.76
N ASP A 107 -2.50 18.96 -3.83
CA ASP A 107 -1.10 19.27 -4.09
C ASP A 107 -0.24 18.02 -4.26
N ALA A 108 -0.65 16.91 -3.64
CA ALA A 108 0.08 15.64 -3.66
C ALA A 108 -0.89 14.45 -3.66
N LEU A 109 -0.42 13.29 -4.11
CA LEU A 109 -1.18 12.04 -4.18
C LEU A 109 -0.49 10.95 -3.34
N LEU A 110 -1.25 10.21 -2.52
CA LEU A 110 -0.74 9.05 -1.81
C LEU A 110 -1.61 7.82 -2.14
N LEU A 111 -0.97 6.76 -2.62
CA LEU A 111 -1.58 5.51 -3.07
C LEU A 111 -1.26 4.38 -2.08
N PRO A 112 -2.12 4.10 -1.10
CA PRO A 112 -1.95 2.96 -0.21
C PRO A 112 -2.35 1.66 -0.91
N GLY A 113 -2.00 0.54 -0.30
CA GLY A 113 -2.35 -0.77 -0.82
C GLY A 113 -3.23 -1.57 0.14
N GLY A 114 -3.18 -2.83 -0.05
CA GLY A 114 -3.84 -3.93 0.61
C GLY A 114 -3.61 -5.16 -0.26
N HIS A 115 -4.01 -6.33 0.18
CA HIS A 115 -3.68 -7.55 -0.57
C HIS A 115 -4.90 -8.40 -0.94
N ARG A 116 -6.06 -8.14 -0.31
CA ARG A 116 -7.26 -8.93 -0.56
C ARG A 116 -7.92 -8.55 -1.88
N ALA A 117 -8.01 -9.52 -2.79
CA ALA A 117 -8.50 -9.32 -4.16
C ALA A 117 -9.87 -8.62 -4.21
N ARG A 118 -10.80 -8.98 -3.31
CA ARG A 118 -12.18 -8.48 -3.28
C ARG A 118 -12.29 -6.96 -3.28
N GLY A 119 -11.52 -6.29 -2.42
CA GLY A 119 -11.54 -4.83 -2.32
C GLY A 119 -10.47 -4.17 -3.19
N MET A 120 -9.31 -4.83 -3.34
CA MET A 120 -8.17 -4.23 -4.02
C MET A 120 -8.31 -4.22 -5.55
N ARG A 121 -8.84 -5.28 -6.19
CA ARG A 121 -8.97 -5.27 -7.66
C ARG A 121 -9.76 -4.09 -8.19
N PRO A 122 -10.97 -3.74 -7.68
CA PRO A 122 -11.70 -2.58 -8.15
C PRO A 122 -10.92 -1.25 -8.05
N TYR A 123 -10.05 -1.12 -7.04
CA TYR A 123 -9.19 0.04 -6.84
C TYR A 123 -8.02 0.07 -7.83
N LEU A 124 -7.32 -1.05 -7.98
CA LEU A 124 -6.15 -1.18 -8.85
C LEU A 124 -6.51 -1.12 -10.34
N GLU A 125 -7.73 -1.49 -10.68
CA GLU A 125 -8.26 -1.52 -12.05
C GLU A 125 -9.07 -0.27 -12.39
N SER A 126 -9.30 0.64 -11.43
CA SER A 126 -10.11 1.85 -11.64
C SER A 126 -9.48 2.82 -12.62
N PRO A 127 -10.15 3.13 -13.74
CA PRO A 127 -9.69 4.16 -14.66
C PRO A 127 -9.60 5.55 -14.01
N GLU A 128 -10.50 5.87 -13.06
CA GLU A 128 -10.48 7.15 -12.34
C GLU A 128 -9.23 7.28 -11.47
N VAL A 129 -8.86 6.24 -10.72
CA VAL A 129 -7.68 6.26 -9.86
C VAL A 129 -6.39 6.29 -10.70
N GLN A 130 -6.33 5.51 -11.78
CA GLN A 130 -5.21 5.54 -12.71
C GLN A 130 -5.08 6.91 -13.38
N GLN A 131 -6.19 7.54 -13.76
CA GLN A 131 -6.15 8.86 -14.37
C GLN A 131 -5.72 9.94 -13.36
N MET A 132 -6.19 9.90 -12.10
CA MET A 132 -5.67 10.80 -11.04
C MET A 132 -4.15 10.64 -10.89
N THR A 133 -3.65 9.43 -11.01
CA THR A 133 -2.21 9.14 -10.94
C THR A 133 -1.46 9.73 -12.15
N ILE A 134 -1.96 9.54 -13.38
CA ILE A 134 -1.40 10.16 -14.58
C ILE A 134 -1.35 11.68 -14.45
N ASP A 135 -2.47 12.26 -14.02
CA ASP A 135 -2.61 13.72 -13.88
C ASP A 135 -1.62 14.28 -12.83
N ALA A 136 -1.40 13.55 -11.71
CA ALA A 136 -0.43 13.94 -10.70
C ALA A 136 1.02 13.89 -11.22
N PHE A 137 1.42 12.81 -11.92
CA PHE A 137 2.75 12.71 -12.50
C PHE A 137 3.00 13.75 -13.61
N ARG A 138 2.02 14.00 -14.48
CA ARG A 138 2.11 15.04 -15.51
C ARG A 138 2.27 16.44 -14.94
N ALA A 139 1.59 16.71 -13.83
CA ALA A 139 1.67 17.99 -13.11
C ALA A 139 2.91 18.10 -12.20
N ALA A 140 3.82 17.10 -12.23
CA ALA A 140 5.00 16.99 -11.37
C ALA A 140 4.67 17.13 -9.87
N LYS A 141 3.47 16.74 -9.45
CA LYS A 141 3.07 16.72 -8.05
C LYS A 141 3.82 15.61 -7.29
N PRO A 142 4.10 15.78 -6.00
CA PRO A 142 4.58 14.69 -5.17
C PRO A 142 3.60 13.50 -5.17
N VAL A 143 4.15 12.28 -5.38
CA VAL A 143 3.37 11.04 -5.34
C VAL A 143 4.03 10.05 -4.40
N GLY A 144 3.28 9.57 -3.43
CA GLY A 144 3.67 8.45 -2.57
C GLY A 144 2.90 7.19 -2.96
N ALA A 145 3.57 6.04 -3.04
CA ALA A 145 2.90 4.75 -3.28
C ALA A 145 3.52 3.64 -2.43
N ILE A 146 2.71 2.80 -1.81
CA ILE A 146 3.19 1.71 -0.96
C ILE A 146 2.51 0.40 -1.31
N CYS A 147 3.28 -0.70 -1.26
CA CYS A 147 2.77 -2.07 -1.42
C CYS A 147 2.04 -2.26 -2.77
N HIS A 148 0.79 -2.71 -2.74
CA HIS A 148 -0.07 -2.81 -3.92
C HIS A 148 -0.47 -1.45 -4.50
N GLY A 149 -0.39 -0.35 -3.75
CA GLY A 149 -0.61 1.00 -4.28
C GLY A 149 0.35 1.36 -5.42
N VAL A 150 1.54 0.76 -5.45
CA VAL A 150 2.50 0.92 -6.55
C VAL A 150 1.99 0.30 -7.86
N LEU A 151 1.12 -0.72 -7.81
CA LEU A 151 0.46 -1.26 -9.01
C LEU A 151 -0.45 -0.24 -9.69
N VAL A 152 -1.09 0.66 -8.93
CA VAL A 152 -1.87 1.74 -9.53
C VAL A 152 -0.96 2.61 -10.42
N ALA A 153 0.20 2.99 -9.91
CA ALA A 153 1.18 3.77 -10.68
C ALA A 153 1.74 2.96 -11.87
N ALA A 154 2.02 1.67 -11.68
CA ALA A 154 2.49 0.80 -12.77
C ALA A 154 1.47 0.67 -13.92
N ARG A 155 0.18 0.61 -13.58
CA ARG A 155 -0.95 0.48 -14.53
C ARG A 155 -1.41 1.82 -15.09
N ALA A 156 -0.99 2.93 -14.51
CA ALA A 156 -1.29 4.28 -14.99
C ALA A 156 -0.46 4.56 -16.26
N VAL A 157 -0.99 4.14 -17.41
CA VAL A 157 -0.35 4.32 -18.71
C VAL A 157 -0.72 5.69 -19.27
N ASP A 158 0.27 6.55 -19.44
CA ASP A 158 0.09 7.87 -20.05
C ASP A 158 -0.26 7.74 -21.53
N PRO A 159 -1.46 8.12 -21.98
CA PRO A 159 -1.86 7.98 -23.38
C PRO A 159 -1.00 8.78 -24.35
N ALA A 160 -0.28 9.82 -23.90
CA ALA A 160 0.61 10.58 -24.76
C ALA A 160 1.91 9.82 -25.10
N SER A 161 2.41 8.99 -24.19
CA SER A 161 3.64 8.21 -24.39
C SER A 161 3.37 6.71 -24.64
N GLY A 162 2.17 6.22 -24.32
CA GLY A 162 1.85 4.80 -24.31
C GLY A 162 2.61 4.00 -23.23
N ARG A 163 3.20 4.69 -22.23
CA ARG A 163 4.06 4.09 -21.21
C ARG A 163 3.49 4.34 -19.81
N SER A 164 3.81 3.44 -18.88
CA SER A 164 3.53 3.64 -17.45
C SER A 164 4.17 4.94 -16.94
N VAL A 165 3.53 5.61 -15.99
CA VAL A 165 4.14 6.77 -15.30
C VAL A 165 5.41 6.40 -14.52
N LEU A 166 5.65 5.10 -14.27
CA LEU A 166 6.87 4.59 -13.65
C LEU A 166 7.99 4.31 -14.66
N HIS A 167 7.74 4.41 -15.96
CA HIS A 167 8.77 4.18 -16.98
C HIS A 167 9.93 5.19 -16.83
N GLY A 168 11.14 4.68 -16.60
CA GLY A 168 12.35 5.49 -16.37
C GLY A 168 12.45 6.06 -14.94
N ARG A 169 11.73 5.47 -13.96
CA ARG A 169 11.83 5.83 -12.54
C ARG A 169 12.30 4.67 -11.71
N ARG A 170 13.10 4.99 -10.70
CA ARG A 170 13.45 4.02 -9.66
C ARG A 170 12.30 3.86 -8.67
N THR A 171 11.95 2.62 -8.39
CA THR A 171 10.83 2.30 -7.48
C THR A 171 11.10 1.04 -6.67
N THR A 172 10.34 0.86 -5.61
CA THR A 172 10.17 -0.42 -4.92
C THR A 172 8.67 -0.67 -4.72
N ALA A 173 8.31 -1.91 -4.46
CA ALA A 173 6.94 -2.34 -4.16
C ALA A 173 6.98 -3.61 -3.32
N LEU A 174 5.83 -4.21 -3.02
CA LEU A 174 5.80 -5.51 -2.35
C LEU A 174 6.62 -6.52 -3.14
N THR A 175 7.73 -6.97 -2.54
CA THR A 175 8.62 -7.93 -3.20
C THR A 175 7.99 -9.31 -3.23
N TRP A 176 8.28 -10.09 -4.27
CA TRP A 176 7.81 -11.48 -4.35
C TRP A 176 8.24 -12.32 -3.15
N ALA A 177 9.42 -12.05 -2.62
CA ALA A 177 9.92 -12.73 -1.43
C ALA A 177 9.01 -12.49 -0.20
N LEU A 178 8.53 -11.27 0.01
CA LEU A 178 7.62 -10.92 1.10
C LEU A 178 6.20 -11.42 0.84
N GLU A 179 5.67 -11.21 -0.37
CA GLU A 179 4.34 -11.67 -0.79
C GLU A 179 4.21 -13.18 -0.65
N ARG A 180 5.19 -13.94 -1.14
CA ARG A 180 5.23 -15.40 -1.05
C ARG A 180 5.28 -15.91 0.39
N LYS A 181 6.03 -15.24 1.27
CA LYS A 181 6.07 -15.61 2.70
C LYS A 181 4.71 -15.41 3.36
N ALA A 182 4.08 -14.26 3.16
CA ALA A 182 2.78 -13.95 3.72
C ALA A 182 1.69 -14.88 3.16
N TRP A 183 1.68 -15.09 1.85
CA TRP A 183 0.80 -16.04 1.20
C TRP A 183 0.99 -17.47 1.69
N GLY A 184 2.25 -17.94 1.83
CA GLY A 184 2.55 -19.26 2.36
C GLY A 184 1.96 -19.48 3.75
N VAL A 185 2.13 -18.52 4.66
CA VAL A 185 1.52 -18.60 6.00
C VAL A 185 -0.01 -18.62 5.91
N ALA A 186 -0.61 -17.71 5.16
CA ALA A 186 -2.06 -17.61 5.04
C ALA A 186 -2.65 -18.85 4.37
N ARG A 187 -2.03 -19.40 3.33
CA ARG A 187 -2.49 -20.59 2.61
C ARG A 187 -2.65 -21.81 3.53
N TYR A 188 -1.75 -21.99 4.48
CA TYR A 188 -1.83 -23.10 5.42
C TYR A 188 -2.73 -22.79 6.60
N SER A 189 -2.71 -21.56 7.11
CA SER A 189 -3.53 -21.20 8.28
C SER A 189 -4.99 -20.92 7.90
N ARG A 190 -5.25 -20.44 6.68
CA ARG A 190 -6.57 -20.11 6.14
C ARG A 190 -6.84 -20.91 4.86
N PHE A 191 -6.70 -22.24 4.95
CA PHE A 191 -6.77 -23.14 3.79
C PHE A 191 -8.10 -23.07 3.02
N TRP A 192 -9.19 -22.62 3.63
CA TRP A 192 -10.49 -22.39 2.97
C TRP A 192 -10.55 -21.10 2.13
N ASP A 193 -9.54 -20.25 2.23
CA ASP A 193 -9.32 -19.04 1.44
C ASP A 193 -7.81 -18.91 1.21
N ALA A 194 -7.27 -19.88 0.47
CA ALA A 194 -5.82 -20.09 0.33
C ALA A 194 -5.11 -18.91 -0.35
N ASP A 195 -5.84 -18.15 -1.16
CA ASP A 195 -5.31 -17.01 -1.91
C ASP A 195 -5.59 -15.65 -1.24
N TYR A 196 -5.95 -15.66 0.04
CA TYR A 196 -6.23 -14.43 0.80
C TYR A 196 -5.14 -13.35 0.64
N TYR A 197 -3.85 -13.73 0.58
CA TYR A 197 -2.72 -12.81 0.38
C TYR A 197 -2.34 -12.59 -1.09
N ARG A 198 -3.15 -13.07 -2.04
CA ARG A 198 -2.91 -12.90 -3.47
C ARG A 198 -4.01 -12.07 -4.10
N THR A 199 -3.68 -10.85 -4.49
CA THR A 199 -4.62 -10.01 -5.25
C THR A 199 -4.84 -10.58 -6.64
N TYR A 200 -3.77 -11.09 -7.26
CA TYR A 200 -3.80 -11.80 -8.54
C TYR A 200 -3.03 -13.11 -8.41
N VAL A 201 -3.58 -14.17 -8.99
CA VAL A 201 -2.93 -15.48 -9.10
C VAL A 201 -2.55 -15.75 -10.54
N GLU A 202 -1.55 -16.60 -10.73
CA GLU A 202 -1.08 -16.98 -12.05
C GLU A 202 -2.15 -17.72 -12.84
N GLU A 203 -2.24 -17.41 -14.13
CA GLU A 203 -3.04 -18.17 -15.10
C GLU A 203 -2.32 -19.47 -15.51
N PRO A 204 -3.04 -20.46 -16.05
CA PRO A 204 -2.41 -21.67 -16.57
C PRO A 204 -1.28 -21.35 -17.55
N GLY A 205 -0.10 -21.94 -17.34
CA GLY A 205 1.09 -21.71 -18.15
C GLY A 205 1.96 -20.53 -17.76
N GLN A 206 1.51 -19.66 -16.84
CA GLN A 206 2.37 -18.59 -16.34
C GLN A 206 3.38 -19.12 -15.30
N ARG A 207 4.59 -18.53 -15.33
CA ARG A 207 5.64 -18.84 -14.35
C ARG A 207 5.21 -18.38 -12.95
N TRP A 208 5.49 -19.18 -11.94
CA TRP A 208 5.23 -18.83 -10.55
C TRP A 208 5.83 -17.46 -10.14
N GLY A 209 5.03 -16.62 -9.52
CA GLY A 209 5.35 -15.24 -9.19
C GLY A 209 5.16 -14.24 -10.34
N PHE A 210 4.73 -14.67 -11.53
CA PHE A 210 4.51 -13.77 -12.67
C PHE A 210 3.48 -12.69 -12.37
N MET A 211 2.42 -13.03 -11.62
CA MET A 211 1.36 -12.11 -11.21
C MET A 211 1.64 -11.44 -9.85
N SER A 212 2.87 -11.56 -9.31
CA SER A 212 3.25 -10.84 -8.10
C SER A 212 3.38 -9.34 -8.36
N VAL A 213 3.19 -8.56 -7.30
CA VAL A 213 3.35 -7.09 -7.35
C VAL A 213 4.71 -6.70 -7.92
N GLN A 214 5.78 -7.31 -7.43
CA GLN A 214 7.13 -7.05 -7.92
C GLN A 214 7.25 -7.27 -9.42
N GLN A 215 6.80 -8.42 -9.93
CA GLN A 215 6.96 -8.76 -11.33
C GLN A 215 6.13 -7.87 -12.25
N GLU A 216 4.93 -7.51 -11.83
CA GLU A 216 4.10 -6.59 -12.60
C GLU A 216 4.68 -5.17 -12.64
N VAL A 217 5.12 -4.64 -11.49
CA VAL A 217 5.79 -3.34 -11.43
C VAL A 217 7.05 -3.34 -12.29
N THR A 218 7.88 -4.39 -12.19
CA THR A 218 9.12 -4.50 -12.98
C THR A 218 8.84 -4.45 -14.50
N ARG A 219 7.75 -5.06 -14.96
CA ARG A 219 7.37 -5.00 -16.39
C ARG A 219 6.94 -3.61 -16.86
N ALA A 220 6.56 -2.73 -15.96
CA ALA A 220 6.17 -1.35 -16.28
C ALA A 220 7.36 -0.38 -16.36
N LEU A 221 8.53 -0.78 -15.87
CA LEU A 221 9.75 0.03 -15.85
C LEU A 221 10.46 0.03 -17.21
N ALA A 222 11.33 1.02 -17.43
CA ALA A 222 12.19 1.06 -18.60
C ALA A 222 13.31 0.00 -18.52
N ASP A 223 13.87 -0.18 -17.33
CA ASP A 223 14.90 -1.17 -17.01
C ASP A 223 14.44 -1.95 -15.76
N PRO A 224 14.46 -3.29 -15.79
CA PRO A 224 14.21 -4.10 -14.60
C PRO A 224 15.10 -3.76 -13.39
N ALA A 225 16.30 -3.21 -13.61
CA ALA A 225 17.21 -2.76 -12.56
C ALA A 225 16.72 -1.51 -11.80
N ASP A 226 15.74 -0.78 -12.33
CA ASP A 226 15.08 0.32 -11.65
C ASP A 226 14.15 -0.15 -10.52
N PHE A 227 13.83 -1.45 -10.46
CA PHE A 227 13.18 -2.03 -9.29
C PHE A 227 14.20 -2.25 -8.16
N ALA A 228 14.20 -1.36 -7.19
CA ALA A 228 15.15 -1.34 -6.10
C ALA A 228 14.70 -2.24 -4.93
N ASP A 229 15.17 -3.48 -4.88
CA ASP A 229 15.06 -4.36 -3.71
C ASP A 229 16.28 -4.21 -2.78
N VAL A 230 16.16 -4.75 -1.57
CA VAL A 230 17.21 -4.71 -0.56
C VAL A 230 18.37 -5.63 -0.95
N ALA A 231 19.46 -5.06 -1.41
CA ALA A 231 20.65 -5.82 -1.79
C ALA A 231 21.31 -6.52 -0.59
N LYS A 232 21.89 -7.69 -0.81
CA LYS A 232 22.75 -8.34 0.20
C LYS A 232 23.90 -7.39 0.56
N GLY A 233 24.16 -7.26 1.87
CA GLY A 233 25.18 -6.31 2.37
C GLY A 233 24.63 -4.94 2.76
N THR A 234 23.39 -4.61 2.42
CA THR A 234 22.72 -3.41 2.96
C THR A 234 22.71 -3.47 4.50
N PRO A 235 23.00 -2.37 5.23
CA PRO A 235 22.82 -2.33 6.67
C PRO A 235 21.43 -2.82 7.08
N ASP A 236 21.36 -3.61 8.16
CA ASP A 236 20.13 -4.23 8.65
C ASP A 236 19.40 -5.15 7.65
N TRP A 237 20.08 -5.70 6.65
CA TRP A 237 19.50 -6.55 5.60
C TRP A 237 18.56 -7.63 6.15
N ARG A 238 18.98 -8.34 7.22
CA ARG A 238 18.14 -9.40 7.83
C ARG A 238 16.82 -8.84 8.37
N ARG A 239 16.83 -7.66 8.98
CA ARG A 239 15.62 -7.00 9.48
C ARG A 239 14.73 -6.55 8.32
N LYS A 240 15.33 -5.87 7.34
CA LYS A 240 14.64 -5.36 6.14
C LYS A 240 13.97 -6.46 5.31
N THR A 241 14.52 -7.68 5.28
CA THR A 241 14.00 -8.80 4.45
C THR A 241 13.24 -9.86 5.25
N SER A 242 13.09 -9.67 6.57
CA SER A 242 12.46 -10.66 7.46
C SER A 242 10.97 -10.91 7.15
N GLY A 243 10.23 -9.87 6.74
CA GLY A 243 8.77 -9.88 6.64
C GLY A 243 8.07 -9.89 8.01
N ARG A 244 8.82 -9.62 9.10
CA ARG A 244 8.31 -9.55 10.49
C ARG A 244 8.65 -8.24 11.18
N ALA A 245 9.90 -7.78 11.01
CA ALA A 245 10.35 -6.52 11.58
C ALA A 245 9.65 -5.37 10.86
N ARG A 246 8.99 -4.53 11.63
CA ARG A 246 8.29 -3.33 11.15
C ARG A 246 9.01 -2.10 11.69
N ASP A 247 8.98 -1.02 10.94
CA ASP A 247 9.47 0.26 11.40
C ASP A 247 8.53 0.92 12.43
N SER A 248 9.00 1.99 13.02
CA SER A 248 8.23 2.85 13.91
C SER A 248 8.70 4.30 13.75
N LEU A 249 8.06 5.22 14.47
CA LEU A 249 8.51 6.62 14.51
C LEU A 249 9.97 6.78 14.98
N THR A 250 10.47 5.85 15.80
CA THR A 250 11.80 5.93 16.41
C THR A 250 12.80 4.90 15.86
N ASP A 251 12.36 3.87 15.13
CA ASP A 251 13.24 2.83 14.56
C ASP A 251 12.99 2.64 13.04
N PRO A 252 13.73 3.35 12.17
CA PRO A 252 13.60 3.19 10.72
C PRO A 252 14.37 1.99 10.15
N ARG A 253 15.20 1.28 10.94
CA ARG A 253 16.10 0.22 10.46
C ARG A 253 15.43 -0.90 9.68
N PRO A 254 14.19 -1.36 9.99
CA PRO A 254 13.52 -2.37 9.19
C PRO A 254 13.04 -1.91 7.83
N ALA A 255 12.86 -0.59 7.66
CA ALA A 255 12.23 -0.03 6.47
C ALA A 255 13.16 -0.03 5.24
N TRP A 256 12.52 -0.10 4.09
CA TRP A 256 13.12 0.15 2.79
C TRP A 256 12.19 1.04 1.97
N VAL A 257 12.63 2.26 1.76
CA VAL A 257 11.91 3.30 1.03
C VAL A 257 12.81 3.78 -0.11
N VAL A 258 12.23 3.97 -1.27
CA VAL A 258 12.92 4.49 -2.46
C VAL A 258 12.31 5.83 -2.81
N ARG A 259 13.16 6.83 -2.98
CA ARG A 259 12.78 8.16 -3.47
C ARG A 259 13.42 8.39 -4.84
N ASP A 260 12.62 8.88 -5.78
CA ASP A 260 13.04 9.33 -7.10
C ASP A 260 12.41 10.71 -7.38
N GLY A 261 13.17 11.76 -7.10
CA GLY A 261 12.67 13.14 -7.14
C GLY A 261 11.50 13.37 -6.17
N SER A 262 10.34 13.70 -6.70
CA SER A 262 9.08 13.87 -5.94
C SER A 262 8.26 12.58 -5.77
N TYR A 263 8.71 11.46 -6.32
CA TYR A 263 8.08 10.15 -6.15
C TYR A 263 8.74 9.38 -5.01
N VAL A 264 7.91 8.82 -4.12
CA VAL A 264 8.35 7.99 -2.98
C VAL A 264 7.61 6.67 -3.01
N SER A 265 8.33 5.56 -2.89
CA SER A 265 7.74 4.22 -2.85
C SER A 265 8.25 3.37 -1.69
N ALA A 266 7.42 2.43 -1.22
CA ALA A 266 7.76 1.49 -0.16
C ALA A 266 7.11 0.12 -0.42
N ARG A 267 7.60 -0.91 0.30
CA ARG A 267 7.28 -2.30 -0.02
C ARG A 267 6.00 -2.83 0.60
N TRP A 268 5.79 -2.56 1.89
CA TRP A 268 4.77 -3.25 2.68
C TRP A 268 4.46 -2.47 3.97
N PRO A 269 3.42 -2.85 4.74
CA PRO A 269 3.04 -2.14 5.98
C PRO A 269 4.16 -1.96 7.02
N GLY A 270 5.21 -2.78 6.95
CA GLY A 270 6.37 -2.66 7.84
C GLY A 270 7.34 -1.53 7.49
N ASP A 271 7.09 -0.78 6.43
CA ASP A 271 7.87 0.39 6.00
C ASP A 271 7.07 1.72 6.17
N ALA A 272 5.84 1.65 6.72
CA ALA A 272 4.85 2.72 6.63
C ALA A 272 5.26 4.03 7.34
N HIS A 273 5.90 3.97 8.51
CA HIS A 273 6.33 5.17 9.22
C HIS A 273 7.45 5.91 8.48
N THR A 274 8.45 5.18 8.02
CA THR A 274 9.56 5.74 7.26
C THR A 274 9.09 6.27 5.91
N PHE A 275 8.20 5.54 5.23
CA PHE A 275 7.56 5.97 3.98
C PHE A 275 6.83 7.30 4.16
N ALA A 276 5.92 7.38 5.14
CA ALA A 276 5.12 8.58 5.37
C ALA A 276 5.99 9.78 5.76
N ARG A 277 7.03 9.56 6.57
CA ARG A 277 7.98 10.60 6.96
C ARG A 277 8.81 11.09 5.76
N THR A 278 9.35 10.18 4.94
CA THR A 278 10.07 10.55 3.71
C THR A 278 9.15 11.32 2.75
N PHE A 279 7.89 10.92 2.66
CA PHE A 279 6.91 11.65 1.85
C PHE A 279 6.63 13.04 2.41
N ALA A 280 6.46 13.19 3.73
CA ALA A 280 6.32 14.51 4.37
C ALA A 280 7.54 15.41 4.14
N GLU A 281 8.76 14.85 4.13
CA GLU A 281 9.98 15.59 3.80
C GLU A 281 9.96 16.11 2.35
N VAL A 282 9.47 15.31 1.39
CA VAL A 282 9.27 15.74 0.00
C VAL A 282 8.24 16.87 -0.08
N LEU A 283 7.13 16.76 0.66
CA LEU A 283 6.09 17.81 0.71
C LEU A 283 6.63 19.12 1.31
N ALA A 284 7.59 19.04 2.22
CA ALA A 284 8.26 20.20 2.80
C ALA A 284 9.36 20.80 1.90
N GLY A 285 9.59 20.26 0.69
CA GLY A 285 10.65 20.69 -0.22
C GLY A 285 12.06 20.35 0.26
N LYS A 286 12.23 19.39 1.18
CA LYS A 286 13.53 18.92 1.63
C LYS A 286 14.13 17.97 0.58
N ALA A 287 15.29 18.36 0.05
CA ALA A 287 16.03 17.61 -0.97
C ALA A 287 16.64 16.31 -0.42
#